data_2f53ce78786c7baf213d9715d397801b
#
_entry.id   2f53ce78786c7baf213d9715d397801b
#
_cell.length_a   1.000
_cell.length_b   1.000
_cell.length_c   1.000
_cell.angle_alpha   90.00
_cell.angle_beta   90.00
_cell.angle_gamma   90.00
#
_symmetry.space_group_name_H-M   'P 1'
#
loop_
_entity.id
_entity.type
_entity.pdbx_description
1 polymer ?
#
loop_
_entity_poly.entity_id
_entity_poly.type
_entity_poly.pdbx_seq_one_letter_code
_entity_poly.pdbx_strand_id
1 'polypeptide(L)'
;MRKIQQRHKVPIEDLDFLASKFLLIIPQHLHGDRARIGFQLEKAFWRYINQFDEEKVARMENYFQLKDFALQIFPRVPFLCDHVDIVEEVIADFMDYKRSVPTYGVILLNSTLDKVLLVQSYKRKAWGFPKGKVNENELGEVCAGREAEEEIGLNVDELLDPDTWCEQVCFNFLSSILFLWIATNKQTI
;
A
#
# COMPACT_ATOMS: atom_id res chain seq x y z
N MET A 1 -23.28 25.08 -15.04
CA MET A 1 -23.51 23.71 -15.54
C MET A 1 -22.31 22.87 -15.22
N ARG A 2 -22.40 21.97 -14.23
CA ARG A 2 -21.34 20.96 -13.96
C ARG A 2 -21.34 19.99 -15.14
N LYS A 3 -20.24 19.91 -15.88
CA LYS A 3 -20.02 18.86 -16.88
C LYS A 3 -20.19 17.52 -16.16
N ILE A 4 -21.14 16.70 -16.61
CA ILE A 4 -21.25 15.30 -16.19
C ILE A 4 -19.95 14.64 -16.67
N GLN A 5 -19.01 14.44 -15.76
CA GLN A 5 -17.79 13.70 -16.06
C GLN A 5 -18.21 12.27 -16.39
N GLN A 6 -17.95 11.86 -17.60
CA GLN A 6 -18.24 10.52 -18.09
C GLN A 6 -17.42 9.55 -17.24
N ARG A 7 -18.09 8.75 -16.40
CA ARG A 7 -17.41 7.75 -15.54
C ARG A 7 -16.65 6.79 -16.44
N HIS A 8 -15.40 6.54 -16.12
CA HIS A 8 -14.59 5.55 -16.82
C HIS A 8 -15.25 4.17 -16.72
N LYS A 9 -15.44 3.51 -17.87
CA LYS A 9 -15.96 2.14 -17.94
C LYS A 9 -14.80 1.19 -18.22
N VAL A 10 -14.64 0.22 -17.34
CA VAL A 10 -13.71 -0.89 -17.54
C VAL A 10 -14.34 -1.88 -18.52
N PRO A 11 -13.62 -2.34 -19.56
CA PRO A 11 -14.10 -3.39 -20.45
C PRO A 11 -14.52 -4.65 -19.68
N ILE A 12 -15.57 -5.32 -20.16
CA ILE A 12 -16.13 -6.51 -19.46
C ILE A 12 -15.09 -7.63 -19.40
N GLU A 13 -14.34 -7.84 -20.47
CA GLU A 13 -13.28 -8.86 -20.53
C GLU A 13 -12.19 -8.61 -19.47
N ASP A 14 -11.83 -7.33 -19.25
CA ASP A 14 -10.85 -6.97 -18.21
C ASP A 14 -11.43 -7.20 -16.81
N LEU A 15 -12.70 -6.86 -16.58
CA LEU A 15 -13.37 -7.13 -15.30
C LEU A 15 -13.43 -8.63 -15.00
N ASP A 16 -13.80 -9.46 -15.96
CA ASP A 16 -13.89 -10.92 -15.81
C ASP A 16 -12.51 -11.54 -15.56
N PHE A 17 -11.50 -11.08 -16.29
CA PHE A 17 -10.11 -11.51 -16.09
C PHE A 17 -9.61 -11.14 -14.68
N LEU A 18 -9.82 -9.88 -14.25
CA LEU A 18 -9.38 -9.39 -12.95
C LEU A 18 -10.16 -10.03 -11.79
N ALA A 19 -11.45 -10.23 -11.95
CA ALA A 19 -12.27 -10.97 -10.98
C ALA A 19 -11.74 -12.39 -10.79
N SER A 20 -11.48 -13.11 -11.87
CA SER A 20 -10.96 -14.48 -11.84
C SER A 20 -9.57 -14.56 -11.18
N LYS A 21 -8.71 -13.60 -11.48
CA LYS A 21 -7.32 -13.62 -11.02
C LYS A 21 -7.15 -13.21 -9.56
N PHE A 22 -7.99 -12.30 -9.04
CA PHE A 22 -7.77 -11.67 -7.75
C PHE A 22 -8.88 -11.95 -6.73
N LEU A 23 -10.15 -11.99 -7.15
CA LEU A 23 -11.27 -12.07 -6.22
C LEU A 23 -11.81 -13.50 -6.08
N LEU A 24 -11.98 -14.22 -7.18
CA LEU A 24 -12.50 -15.61 -7.14
C LEU A 24 -11.53 -16.60 -6.49
N ILE A 25 -10.25 -16.24 -6.33
CA ILE A 25 -9.27 -17.07 -5.63
C ILE A 25 -9.37 -16.95 -4.09
N ILE A 26 -10.18 -16.03 -3.58
CA ILE A 26 -10.39 -15.87 -2.12
C ILE A 26 -11.12 -17.10 -1.60
N PRO A 27 -10.55 -17.84 -0.61
CA PRO A 27 -11.21 -19.00 -0.02
C PRO A 27 -12.58 -18.67 0.57
N GLN A 28 -13.54 -19.58 0.46
CA GLN A 28 -14.92 -19.36 0.89
C GLN A 28 -15.05 -18.90 2.36
N HIS A 29 -14.23 -19.44 3.26
CA HIS A 29 -14.25 -19.05 4.68
C HIS A 29 -13.79 -17.61 4.93
N LEU A 30 -13.18 -16.94 3.94
CA LEU A 30 -12.72 -15.54 3.99
C LEU A 30 -13.63 -14.57 3.20
N HIS A 31 -14.75 -15.04 2.66
CA HIS A 31 -15.68 -14.17 1.92
C HIS A 31 -16.32 -13.08 2.79
N GLY A 32 -16.32 -13.23 4.13
CA GLY A 32 -16.74 -12.20 5.08
C GLY A 32 -15.65 -11.24 5.52
N ASP A 33 -14.38 -11.50 5.14
CA ASP A 33 -13.23 -10.66 5.51
C ASP A 33 -13.10 -9.47 4.54
N ARG A 34 -13.70 -8.33 4.92
CA ARG A 34 -13.72 -7.11 4.11
C ARG A 34 -12.33 -6.54 3.86
N ALA A 35 -11.40 -6.65 4.84
CA ALA A 35 -10.04 -6.20 4.67
C ALA A 35 -9.32 -7.02 3.59
N ARG A 36 -9.44 -8.35 3.61
CA ARG A 36 -8.87 -9.23 2.59
C ARG A 36 -9.47 -8.99 1.21
N ILE A 37 -10.78 -8.82 1.13
CA ILE A 37 -11.45 -8.44 -0.13
C ILE A 37 -10.86 -7.11 -0.64
N GLY A 38 -10.70 -6.13 0.23
CA GLY A 38 -10.13 -4.83 -0.09
C GLY A 38 -8.70 -4.90 -0.64
N PHE A 39 -7.83 -5.75 -0.05
CA PHE A 39 -6.47 -5.98 -0.57
C PHE A 39 -6.47 -6.60 -1.97
N GLN A 40 -7.33 -7.59 -2.22
CA GLN A 40 -7.40 -8.21 -3.54
C GLN A 40 -8.03 -7.27 -4.57
N LEU A 41 -9.02 -6.48 -4.16
CA LEU A 41 -9.61 -5.42 -4.98
C LEU A 41 -8.57 -4.35 -5.36
N GLU A 42 -7.74 -3.92 -4.41
CA GLU A 42 -6.67 -2.95 -4.66
C GLU A 42 -5.64 -3.50 -5.64
N LYS A 43 -5.22 -4.77 -5.49
CA LYS A 43 -4.33 -5.45 -6.43
C LYS A 43 -4.91 -5.52 -7.84
N ALA A 44 -6.20 -5.86 -7.96
CA ALA A 44 -6.91 -5.88 -9.24
C ALA A 44 -6.97 -4.49 -9.86
N PHE A 45 -7.26 -3.45 -9.07
CA PHE A 45 -7.29 -2.06 -9.50
C PHE A 45 -5.94 -1.59 -10.02
N TRP A 46 -4.85 -1.81 -9.28
CA TRP A 46 -3.50 -1.45 -9.72
C TRP A 46 -3.08 -2.24 -10.96
N ARG A 47 -3.43 -3.53 -11.06
CA ARG A 47 -3.18 -4.31 -12.27
C ARG A 47 -3.88 -3.71 -13.49
N TYR A 48 -5.09 -3.20 -13.33
CA TYR A 48 -5.81 -2.49 -14.39
C TYR A 48 -5.16 -1.16 -14.74
N ILE A 49 -4.82 -0.33 -13.74
CA ILE A 49 -4.25 1.00 -13.95
C ILE A 49 -2.87 0.93 -14.62
N ASN A 50 -2.02 -0.01 -14.19
CA ASN A 50 -0.64 -0.14 -14.66
C ASN A 50 -0.50 -0.58 -16.13
N GLN A 51 -1.60 -0.89 -16.82
CA GLN A 51 -1.55 -1.12 -18.27
C GLN A 51 -1.51 0.18 -19.10
N PHE A 52 -1.76 1.32 -18.48
CA PHE A 52 -1.78 2.61 -19.13
C PHE A 52 -0.48 3.39 -18.89
N ASP A 53 -0.18 4.33 -19.80
CA ASP A 53 0.94 5.26 -19.61
C ASP A 53 0.70 6.23 -18.43
N GLU A 54 1.78 6.81 -17.91
CA GLU A 54 1.75 7.69 -16.74
C GLU A 54 0.83 8.92 -16.92
N GLU A 55 0.79 9.49 -18.11
CA GLU A 55 -0.07 10.66 -18.39
C GLU A 55 -1.55 10.28 -18.31
N LYS A 56 -1.91 9.12 -18.82
CA LYS A 56 -3.28 8.61 -18.76
C LYS A 56 -3.67 8.26 -17.34
N VAL A 57 -2.79 7.62 -16.58
CA VAL A 57 -2.99 7.31 -15.16
C VAL A 57 -3.22 8.59 -14.36
N ALA A 58 -2.35 9.61 -14.51
CA ALA A 58 -2.50 10.89 -13.81
C ALA A 58 -3.83 11.59 -14.12
N ARG A 59 -4.31 11.46 -15.34
CA ARG A 59 -5.65 11.98 -15.72
C ARG A 59 -6.77 11.16 -15.10
N MET A 60 -6.65 9.82 -15.06
CA MET A 60 -7.66 8.93 -14.51
C MET A 60 -7.82 9.11 -12.99
N GLU A 61 -6.75 9.34 -12.24
CA GLU A 61 -6.78 9.55 -10.79
C GLU A 61 -7.77 10.65 -10.34
N ASN A 62 -8.08 11.61 -11.22
CA ASN A 62 -9.03 12.68 -10.93
C ASN A 62 -10.51 12.27 -11.02
N TYR A 63 -10.83 11.16 -11.70
CA TYR A 63 -12.23 10.78 -11.97
C TYR A 63 -12.51 9.28 -11.89
N PHE A 64 -11.50 8.44 -11.67
CA PHE A 64 -11.64 7.00 -11.55
C PHE A 64 -10.80 6.48 -10.38
N GLN A 65 -11.47 6.09 -9.33
CA GLN A 65 -10.87 5.64 -8.07
C GLN A 65 -11.22 4.19 -7.77
N LEU A 66 -10.62 3.63 -6.72
CA LEU A 66 -10.90 2.26 -6.27
C LEU A 66 -12.40 1.98 -6.09
N LYS A 67 -13.17 2.96 -5.58
CA LYS A 67 -14.62 2.85 -5.44
C LYS A 67 -15.34 2.67 -6.79
N ASP A 68 -14.94 3.46 -7.80
CA ASP A 68 -15.57 3.39 -9.13
C ASP A 68 -15.25 2.06 -9.83
N PHE A 69 -14.08 1.50 -9.56
CA PHE A 69 -13.69 0.17 -10.01
C PHE A 69 -14.47 -0.92 -9.27
N ALA A 70 -14.58 -0.82 -7.93
CA ALA A 70 -15.32 -1.77 -7.10
C ALA A 70 -16.78 -1.93 -7.54
N LEU A 71 -17.45 -0.80 -7.78
CA LEU A 71 -18.85 -0.78 -8.28
C LEU A 71 -19.03 -1.52 -9.63
N GLN A 72 -17.97 -1.65 -10.43
CA GLN A 72 -18.00 -2.35 -11.71
C GLN A 72 -17.61 -3.81 -11.60
N ILE A 73 -16.68 -4.17 -10.71
CA ILE A 73 -16.19 -5.55 -10.60
C ILE A 73 -17.03 -6.42 -9.65
N PHE A 74 -17.64 -5.86 -8.58
CA PHE A 74 -18.45 -6.62 -7.63
C PHE A 74 -19.59 -7.42 -8.29
N PRO A 75 -20.35 -6.87 -9.25
CA PRO A 75 -21.36 -7.66 -9.96
C PRO A 75 -20.83 -8.88 -10.73
N ARG A 76 -19.51 -8.97 -10.95
CA ARG A 76 -18.86 -10.08 -11.65
C ARG A 76 -18.39 -11.20 -10.71
N VAL A 77 -18.50 -10.99 -9.39
CA VAL A 77 -18.03 -11.92 -8.37
C VAL A 77 -19.22 -12.47 -7.60
N PRO A 78 -19.55 -13.78 -7.69
CA PRO A 78 -20.77 -14.35 -7.14
C PRO A 78 -21.03 -14.04 -5.67
N PHE A 79 -19.99 -14.04 -4.82
CA PHE A 79 -20.16 -13.74 -3.40
C PHE A 79 -20.16 -12.24 -3.07
N LEU A 80 -19.98 -11.35 -4.05
CA LEU A 80 -20.01 -9.89 -3.92
C LEU A 80 -21.16 -9.25 -4.72
N CYS A 81 -21.81 -9.98 -5.62
CA CYS A 81 -22.81 -9.41 -6.52
C CYS A 81 -24.00 -8.77 -5.79
N ASP A 82 -24.38 -9.33 -4.64
CA ASP A 82 -25.45 -8.80 -3.78
C ASP A 82 -24.97 -7.74 -2.78
N HIS A 83 -23.67 -7.39 -2.82
CA HIS A 83 -23.01 -6.48 -1.89
C HIS A 83 -22.54 -5.16 -2.55
N VAL A 84 -23.11 -4.80 -3.67
CA VAL A 84 -22.78 -3.55 -4.39
C VAL A 84 -23.14 -2.31 -3.57
N ASP A 85 -24.19 -2.40 -2.76
CA ASP A 85 -24.64 -1.36 -1.82
C ASP A 85 -23.67 -1.10 -0.68
N ILE A 86 -22.88 -2.10 -0.26
CA ILE A 86 -21.88 -1.97 0.82
C ILE A 86 -20.46 -1.71 0.32
N VAL A 87 -20.23 -1.41 -0.95
CA VAL A 87 -18.90 -1.11 -1.50
C VAL A 87 -18.16 -0.04 -0.69
N GLU A 88 -18.87 0.99 -0.25
CA GLU A 88 -18.26 2.07 0.54
C GLU A 88 -17.77 1.57 1.90
N GLU A 89 -18.55 0.70 2.56
CA GLU A 89 -18.19 0.09 3.82
C GLU A 89 -16.98 -0.85 3.67
N VAL A 90 -16.97 -1.68 2.64
CA VAL A 90 -15.81 -2.58 2.35
C VAL A 90 -14.53 -1.78 2.15
N ILE A 91 -14.61 -0.66 1.42
CA ILE A 91 -13.44 0.19 1.20
C ILE A 91 -13.04 0.91 2.50
N ALA A 92 -14.00 1.39 3.29
CA ALA A 92 -13.72 2.03 4.57
C ALA A 92 -13.01 1.07 5.53
N ASP A 93 -13.56 -0.13 5.75
CA ASP A 93 -12.98 -1.16 6.59
C ASP A 93 -11.57 -1.57 6.13
N PHE A 94 -11.38 -1.70 4.81
CA PHE A 94 -10.07 -1.96 4.22
C PHE A 94 -9.08 -0.82 4.51
N MET A 95 -9.48 0.42 4.33
CA MET A 95 -8.62 1.58 4.57
C MET A 95 -8.29 1.71 6.06
N ASP A 96 -9.23 1.43 6.94
CA ASP A 96 -9.01 1.44 8.40
C ASP A 96 -8.02 0.36 8.81
N TYR A 97 -8.22 -0.87 8.32
CA TYR A 97 -7.26 -1.94 8.53
C TYR A 97 -5.87 -1.58 7.99
N LYS A 98 -5.80 -1.10 6.74
CA LYS A 98 -4.53 -0.72 6.11
C LYS A 98 -3.80 0.37 6.90
N ARG A 99 -4.53 1.26 7.57
CA ARG A 99 -3.96 2.30 8.44
C ARG A 99 -3.44 1.75 9.76
N SER A 100 -4.13 0.74 10.32
CA SER A 100 -3.72 0.10 11.57
C SER A 100 -2.47 -0.79 11.43
N VAL A 101 -2.13 -1.22 10.20
CA VAL A 101 -0.90 -2.02 9.97
C VAL A 101 0.33 -1.17 10.26
N PRO A 102 1.21 -1.59 11.20
CA PRO A 102 2.42 -0.87 11.53
C PRO A 102 3.34 -0.67 10.32
N THR A 103 4.09 0.42 10.35
CA THR A 103 5.10 0.74 9.35
C THR A 103 6.47 0.67 10.02
N TYR A 104 7.42 -0.01 9.38
CA TYR A 104 8.79 -0.15 9.86
C TYR A 104 9.76 0.40 8.82
N GLY A 105 10.88 0.94 9.28
CA GLY A 105 11.88 1.51 8.40
C GLY A 105 13.18 1.78 9.12
N VAL A 106 14.10 2.46 8.43
CA VAL A 106 15.45 2.70 8.93
C VAL A 106 15.86 4.16 8.85
N ILE A 107 16.62 4.62 9.83
CA ILE A 107 17.35 5.90 9.81
C ILE A 107 18.81 5.55 9.52
N LEU A 108 19.24 5.77 8.31
CA LEU A 108 20.62 5.51 7.88
C LEU A 108 21.48 6.75 8.06
N LEU A 109 22.48 6.68 8.93
CA LEU A 109 23.45 7.73 9.18
C LEU A 109 24.80 7.39 8.55
N ASN A 110 25.51 8.40 8.08
CA ASN A 110 26.91 8.22 7.69
C ASN A 110 27.82 8.03 8.91
N SER A 111 29.08 7.65 8.67
CA SER A 111 30.05 7.36 9.74
C SER A 111 30.36 8.56 10.66
N THR A 112 30.21 9.78 10.15
CA THR A 112 30.43 11.02 10.92
C THR A 112 29.16 11.52 11.64
N LEU A 113 28.02 10.83 11.47
CA LEU A 113 26.72 11.13 12.08
C LEU A 113 26.18 12.55 11.76
N ASP A 114 26.65 13.15 10.68
CA ASP A 114 26.25 14.50 10.26
C ASP A 114 25.31 14.51 9.04
N LYS A 115 25.05 13.34 8.45
CA LYS A 115 24.14 13.17 7.30
C LYS A 115 23.23 11.97 7.49
N VAL A 116 22.00 12.11 6.99
CA VAL A 116 20.98 11.06 6.99
C VAL A 116 20.52 10.80 5.56
N LEU A 117 20.29 9.53 5.24
CA LEU A 117 19.72 9.15 3.96
C LEU A 117 18.20 9.32 3.99
N LEU A 118 17.65 9.97 2.97
CA LEU A 118 16.22 10.11 2.75
C LEU A 118 15.89 9.66 1.33
N VAL A 119 14.69 9.13 1.16
CA VAL A 119 14.09 8.79 -0.13
C VAL A 119 13.01 9.80 -0.51
N GLN A 120 12.85 10.05 -1.80
CA GLN A 120 11.79 10.93 -2.27
C GLN A 120 10.66 10.11 -2.89
N SER A 121 9.46 10.23 -2.31
CA SER A 121 8.27 9.61 -2.88
C SER A 121 8.02 10.11 -4.30
N TYR A 122 7.89 9.17 -5.25
CA TYR A 122 7.69 9.46 -6.66
C TYR A 122 6.47 10.37 -6.92
N LYS A 123 5.31 10.02 -6.34
CA LYS A 123 4.06 10.75 -6.56
C LYS A 123 3.98 12.08 -5.78
N ARG A 124 4.27 12.04 -4.49
CA ARG A 124 4.08 13.21 -3.59
C ARG A 124 5.27 14.14 -3.55
N LYS A 125 6.42 13.73 -4.13
CA LYS A 125 7.69 14.47 -4.03
C LYS A 125 8.11 14.81 -2.59
N ALA A 126 7.53 14.12 -1.62
CA ALA A 126 7.87 14.28 -0.21
C ALA A 126 9.08 13.41 0.13
N TRP A 127 9.99 13.97 0.94
CA TRP A 127 11.15 13.26 1.47
C TRP A 127 10.77 12.52 2.75
N GLY A 128 11.33 11.34 2.95
CA GLY A 128 11.13 10.54 4.14
C GLY A 128 12.21 9.46 4.30
N PHE A 129 12.16 8.74 5.40
CA PHE A 129 13.02 7.57 5.61
C PHE A 129 12.54 6.39 4.76
N PRO A 130 13.43 5.49 4.33
CA PRO A 130 13.06 4.20 3.76
C PRO A 130 12.19 3.44 4.76
N LYS A 131 10.97 3.07 4.36
CA LYS A 131 10.00 2.42 5.24
C LYS A 131 8.80 1.88 4.51
N GLY A 132 8.24 0.81 5.02
CA GLY A 132 6.99 0.26 4.51
C GLY A 132 6.20 -0.52 5.56
N LYS A 133 5.14 -1.12 5.14
CA LYS A 133 4.23 -1.87 6.01
C LYS A 133 4.73 -3.28 6.23
N VAL A 134 4.54 -3.74 7.48
CA VAL A 134 4.85 -5.12 7.83
C VAL A 134 3.97 -6.10 7.06
N ASN A 135 4.55 -7.20 6.60
CA ASN A 135 3.82 -8.33 6.03
C ASN A 135 3.25 -9.22 7.13
N GLU A 136 2.35 -10.13 6.76
CA GLU A 136 1.79 -11.12 7.69
C GLU A 136 2.92 -11.99 8.28
N ASN A 137 2.98 -12.07 9.62
CA ASN A 137 3.98 -12.81 10.38
C ASN A 137 5.45 -12.35 10.19
N GLU A 138 5.68 -11.16 9.68
CA GLU A 138 7.01 -10.56 9.55
C GLU A 138 7.39 -9.82 10.83
N LEU A 139 8.61 -9.99 11.31
CA LEU A 139 9.14 -9.21 12.44
C LEU A 139 9.47 -7.78 11.99
N GLY A 140 9.40 -6.83 12.91
CA GLY A 140 9.59 -5.41 12.58
C GLY A 140 10.96 -5.08 12.01
N GLU A 141 12.03 -5.63 12.59
CA GLU A 141 13.41 -5.47 12.09
C GLU A 141 13.59 -6.08 10.70
N VAL A 142 12.98 -7.24 10.43
CA VAL A 142 13.02 -7.90 9.11
C VAL A 142 12.30 -7.04 8.08
N CYS A 143 11.15 -6.49 8.44
CA CYS A 143 10.42 -5.55 7.60
C CYS A 143 11.26 -4.30 7.28
N ALA A 144 11.93 -3.72 8.28
CA ALA A 144 12.76 -2.54 8.09
C ALA A 144 13.93 -2.80 7.14
N GLY A 145 14.60 -3.96 7.27
CA GLY A 145 15.67 -4.41 6.38
C GLY A 145 15.17 -4.61 4.94
N ARG A 146 14.07 -5.34 4.77
CA ARG A 146 13.45 -5.57 3.46
C ARG A 146 13.06 -4.26 2.75
N GLU A 147 12.42 -3.34 3.47
CA GLU A 147 12.01 -2.05 2.88
C GLU A 147 13.23 -1.19 2.49
N ALA A 148 14.31 -1.24 3.27
CA ALA A 148 15.57 -0.59 2.89
C ALA A 148 16.13 -1.20 1.60
N GLU A 149 16.15 -2.52 1.47
CA GLU A 149 16.60 -3.18 0.24
C GLU A 149 15.72 -2.86 -0.95
N GLU A 150 14.39 -2.86 -0.79
CA GLU A 150 13.42 -2.55 -1.86
C GLU A 150 13.50 -1.09 -2.32
N GLU A 151 13.62 -0.12 -1.39
CA GLU A 151 13.55 1.30 -1.72
C GLU A 151 14.90 1.93 -2.11
N ILE A 152 16.02 1.40 -1.59
CA ILE A 152 17.37 1.98 -1.79
C ILE A 152 18.43 0.97 -2.25
N GLY A 153 18.10 -0.32 -2.33
CA GLY A 153 19.03 -1.37 -2.78
C GLY A 153 20.15 -1.69 -1.79
N LEU A 154 20.00 -1.34 -0.51
CA LEU A 154 21.00 -1.60 0.52
C LEU A 154 20.52 -2.68 1.49
N ASN A 155 21.32 -3.75 1.65
CA ASN A 155 21.14 -4.66 2.77
C ASN A 155 21.71 -4.01 4.03
N VAL A 156 20.86 -3.88 5.04
CA VAL A 156 21.18 -3.20 6.30
C VAL A 156 21.10 -4.12 7.51
N ASP A 157 20.88 -5.42 7.33
CA ASP A 157 20.60 -6.37 8.41
C ASP A 157 21.72 -6.39 9.47
N GLU A 158 22.99 -6.34 9.03
CA GLU A 158 24.15 -6.31 9.94
C GLU A 158 24.35 -4.94 10.63
N LEU A 159 23.65 -3.90 10.14
CA LEU A 159 23.75 -2.54 10.67
C LEU A 159 22.64 -2.22 11.67
N LEU A 160 21.58 -3.01 11.68
CA LEU A 160 20.46 -2.81 12.60
C LEU A 160 20.84 -3.30 14.01
N ASP A 161 20.72 -2.41 14.97
CA ASP A 161 20.81 -2.75 16.38
C ASP A 161 19.38 -2.96 16.90
N PRO A 162 19.01 -4.18 17.31
CA PRO A 162 17.64 -4.49 17.77
C PRO A 162 17.17 -3.61 18.93
N ASP A 163 18.11 -3.09 19.72
CA ASP A 163 17.79 -2.28 20.90
C ASP A 163 17.77 -0.77 20.59
N THR A 164 18.19 -0.37 19.39
CA THR A 164 18.29 1.05 19.00
C THR A 164 17.23 1.41 17.97
N TRP A 165 16.03 1.72 18.45
CA TRP A 165 14.90 2.12 17.61
C TRP A 165 14.12 3.28 18.24
N CYS A 166 13.33 3.99 17.44
CA CYS A 166 12.40 5.00 17.89
C CYS A 166 10.99 4.73 17.34
N GLU A 167 10.01 5.06 18.16
CA GLU A 167 8.60 5.00 17.79
C GLU A 167 8.06 6.42 17.57
N GLN A 168 7.38 6.60 16.45
CA GLN A 168 6.65 7.82 16.18
C GLN A 168 5.17 7.52 15.97
N VAL A 169 4.33 8.03 16.86
CA VAL A 169 2.87 7.97 16.69
C VAL A 169 2.43 9.21 15.93
N CYS A 170 1.89 9.02 14.74
CA CYS A 170 1.34 10.12 13.95
C CYS A 170 -0.12 10.38 14.36
N PHE A 171 -0.37 11.45 15.13
CA PHE A 171 -1.70 11.81 15.64
C PHE A 171 -2.63 12.49 14.61
N ASN A 172 -2.20 12.75 13.39
CA ASN A 172 -3.04 13.39 12.39
C ASN A 172 -4.00 12.42 11.74
N PHE A 173 -5.21 12.37 12.27
CA PHE A 173 -6.44 11.72 11.77
C PHE A 173 -6.45 10.19 11.64
N LEU A 174 -5.33 9.51 11.73
CA LEU A 174 -5.25 8.05 11.59
C LEU A 174 -3.95 7.57 12.23
N SER A 175 -4.08 6.86 13.34
CA SER A 175 -2.96 6.27 14.09
C SER A 175 -2.18 5.25 13.25
N SER A 176 -1.19 5.70 12.51
CA SER A 176 -0.15 4.82 12.00
C SER A 176 1.05 4.90 12.93
N ILE A 177 1.44 3.77 13.49
CA ILE A 177 2.64 3.65 14.30
C ILE A 177 3.79 3.45 13.34
N LEU A 178 4.82 4.30 13.46
CA LEU A 178 6.05 4.21 12.69
C LEU A 178 7.19 3.84 13.63
N PHE A 179 7.84 2.73 13.37
CA PHE A 179 9.05 2.30 14.05
C PHE A 179 10.25 2.49 13.12
N LEU A 180 11.30 3.11 13.61
CA LEU A 180 12.51 3.37 12.85
C LEU A 180 13.72 2.84 13.62
N TRP A 181 14.46 1.89 13.02
CA TRP A 181 15.76 1.43 13.52
C TRP A 181 16.85 2.38 13.06
N ILE A 182 17.79 2.67 13.96
CA ILE A 182 18.95 3.51 13.67
C ILE A 182 20.09 2.60 13.23
N ALA A 183 20.51 2.77 11.99
CA ALA A 183 21.66 2.06 11.43
C ALA A 183 22.82 3.00 11.18
N THR A 184 23.97 2.70 11.76
CA THR A 184 25.20 3.46 11.58
C THR A 184 26.26 2.58 10.93
N ASN A 185 26.89 3.07 9.87
CA ASN A 185 28.04 2.36 9.31
C ASN A 185 29.23 2.49 10.25
N LYS A 186 29.45 1.46 11.08
CA LYS A 186 30.62 1.37 11.98
C LYS A 186 31.90 0.97 11.26
N GLN A 187 31.87 0.69 9.96
CA GLN A 187 33.05 0.31 9.18
C GLN A 187 33.64 1.54 8.48
N THR A 188 34.37 2.33 9.20
CA THR A 188 35.54 3.08 8.67
C THR A 188 36.43 3.46 9.84
N ILE A 189 37.36 2.58 10.16
CA ILE A 189 38.65 2.95 10.76
C ILE A 189 39.69 2.65 9.71
#